data_6ec1e94501a2ab1d4a44daf81cc0c1d5
#
_entry.id   6ec1e94501a2ab1d4a44daf81cc0c1d5
#
_cell.length_a   1.000
_cell.length_b   1.000
_cell.length_c   1.000
_cell.angle_alpha   90.00
_cell.angle_beta   90.00
_cell.angle_gamma   90.00
#
_symmetry.space_group_name_H-M   'P 1'
#
loop_
_entity.id
_entity.type
_entity.pdbx_description
1 polymer ?
#
loop_
_entity_poly.entity_id
_entity_poly.type
_entity_poly.pdbx_seq_one_letter_code
_entity_poly.pdbx_strand_id
1 'polypeptide(L)'
;ATWLSCKVPVNGELREVLLGCKVEDYPHQTAYLGASVGRYANRIANAQFELGERTIQLVANQGNHQLHGGKEGFDKRRWKVEECGQNFVRFSLVSPDGDQGFEGNVQATVIYTLTDENSVKIEYEAESNKDTALNLTNHAYFNLENAEQGSDVRNHTLRLNADFYLPVDGEGIPNSPLKHVVNTSFDF
;
A
#
# COMPACT_ATOMS: atom_id res chain seq x y z
N ALA A 1 8.97 -5.70 2.09
CA ALA A 1 7.97 -6.65 2.63
C ALA A 1 6.81 -6.75 1.65
N THR A 2 6.46 -7.96 1.25
CA THR A 2 5.38 -8.23 0.30
C THR A 2 4.55 -9.40 0.80
N TRP A 3 3.24 -9.22 0.87
CA TRP A 3 2.29 -10.28 1.21
C TRP A 3 1.94 -11.07 -0.05
N LEU A 4 2.47 -12.28 -0.17
CA LEU A 4 2.45 -13.06 -1.41
C LEU A 4 1.22 -13.97 -1.55
N SER A 5 0.66 -14.44 -0.43
CA SER A 5 -0.40 -15.46 -0.41
C SER A 5 -1.25 -15.32 0.85
N CYS A 6 -2.55 -15.54 0.69
CA CYS A 6 -3.51 -15.68 1.77
C CYS A 6 -4.52 -16.79 1.43
N LYS A 7 -4.34 -17.95 2.04
CA LYS A 7 -5.21 -19.10 1.83
C LYS A 7 -6.21 -19.25 2.96
N VAL A 8 -7.48 -19.29 2.61
CA VAL A 8 -8.58 -19.45 3.57
C VAL A 8 -9.31 -20.77 3.33
N PRO A 9 -9.78 -21.47 4.39
CA PRO A 9 -10.54 -22.70 4.24
C PRO A 9 -11.96 -22.39 3.74
N VAL A 10 -12.35 -22.98 2.62
CA VAL A 10 -13.67 -22.89 2.03
C VAL A 10 -14.14 -24.30 1.65
N ASN A 11 -15.22 -24.79 2.26
CA ASN A 11 -15.78 -26.12 2.01
C ASN A 11 -14.75 -27.28 2.12
N GLY A 12 -13.79 -27.16 3.04
CA GLY A 12 -12.77 -28.18 3.28
C GLY A 12 -11.53 -28.08 2.40
N GLU A 13 -11.47 -27.14 1.46
CA GLU A 13 -10.31 -26.84 0.62
C GLU A 13 -9.72 -25.48 0.95
N LEU A 14 -8.41 -25.32 0.73
CA LEU A 14 -7.74 -24.03 0.85
C LEU A 14 -7.90 -23.24 -0.45
N ARG A 15 -8.45 -22.03 -0.33
CA ARG A 15 -8.64 -21.09 -1.44
C ARG A 15 -7.70 -19.90 -1.29
N GLU A 16 -6.92 -19.61 -2.34
CA GLU A 16 -6.14 -18.39 -2.42
C GLU A 16 -7.05 -17.19 -2.68
N VAL A 17 -6.97 -16.18 -1.81
CA VAL A 17 -7.81 -14.97 -1.92
C VAL A 17 -6.99 -13.70 -2.21
N LEU A 18 -5.67 -13.83 -2.33
CA LEU A 18 -4.78 -12.73 -2.62
C LEU A 18 -4.24 -12.86 -4.05
N LEU A 19 -4.49 -11.84 -4.89
CA LEU A 19 -3.94 -11.80 -6.24
C LEU A 19 -2.42 -11.66 -6.18
N GLY A 20 -1.73 -12.56 -6.81
CA GLY A 20 -0.28 -12.62 -6.90
C GLY A 20 0.21 -12.97 -8.30
N CYS A 21 1.51 -13.10 -8.43
CA CYS A 21 2.18 -13.62 -9.60
C CYS A 21 3.24 -14.65 -9.18
N LYS A 22 3.95 -15.24 -10.13
CA LYS A 22 5.08 -16.11 -9.79
C LYS A 22 6.16 -15.33 -9.05
N VAL A 23 6.89 -15.98 -8.17
CA VAL A 23 7.91 -15.32 -7.31
C VAL A 23 8.96 -14.59 -8.15
N GLU A 24 9.37 -15.18 -9.27
CA GLU A 24 10.32 -14.61 -10.22
C GLU A 24 9.82 -13.33 -10.92
N ASP A 25 8.50 -13.12 -11.01
CA ASP A 25 7.89 -11.97 -11.67
C ASP A 25 7.71 -10.77 -10.74
N TYR A 26 7.74 -10.96 -9.41
CA TYR A 26 7.55 -9.87 -8.44
C TYR A 26 8.50 -8.68 -8.63
N PRO A 27 9.80 -8.87 -8.95
CA PRO A 27 10.69 -7.73 -9.21
C PRO A 27 10.31 -6.89 -10.44
N HIS A 28 9.53 -7.44 -11.35
CA HIS A 28 9.20 -6.84 -12.65
C HIS A 28 7.75 -6.37 -12.75
N GLN A 29 6.88 -6.77 -11.83
CA GLN A 29 5.49 -6.36 -11.84
C GLN A 29 5.34 -4.87 -11.47
N THR A 30 4.33 -4.21 -12.03
CA THR A 30 4.06 -2.76 -11.86
C THR A 30 2.77 -2.48 -11.11
N ALA A 31 2.06 -3.52 -10.64
CA ALA A 31 0.77 -3.41 -9.96
C ALA A 31 0.88 -3.33 -8.42
N TYR A 32 2.10 -3.33 -7.87
CA TYR A 32 2.37 -3.29 -6.43
C TYR A 32 1.72 -4.45 -5.65
N LEU A 33 1.56 -5.64 -6.28
CA LEU A 33 0.88 -6.80 -5.71
C LEU A 33 1.37 -7.13 -4.29
N GLY A 34 0.51 -6.96 -3.28
CA GLY A 34 0.79 -7.26 -1.87
C GLY A 34 1.90 -6.44 -1.22
N ALA A 35 2.43 -5.42 -1.90
CA ALA A 35 3.60 -4.68 -1.46
C ALA A 35 3.31 -3.79 -0.25
N SER A 36 4.30 -3.65 0.65
CA SER A 36 4.35 -2.55 1.61
C SER A 36 4.85 -1.31 0.90
N VAL A 37 4.01 -0.28 0.83
CA VAL A 37 4.23 0.95 0.07
C VAL A 37 4.59 2.11 0.99
N GLY A 38 5.56 2.89 0.61
CA GLY A 38 6.08 4.09 1.28
C GLY A 38 7.20 4.75 0.43
N ARG A 39 7.76 5.90 0.90
CA ARG A 39 7.37 6.67 2.11
C ARG A 39 5.93 7.15 2.12
N TYR A 40 5.40 7.52 0.95
CA TYR A 40 4.07 8.10 0.84
C TYR A 40 3.24 7.31 -0.16
N ALA A 41 2.22 6.63 0.34
CA ALA A 41 1.28 5.87 -0.48
C ALA A 41 0.38 6.81 -1.27
N ASN A 42 0.01 6.37 -2.49
CA ASN A 42 -0.74 7.14 -3.45
C ASN A 42 0.06 8.34 -4.00
N ARG A 43 -0.59 9.40 -4.50
CA ARG A 43 0.03 10.46 -5.29
C ARG A 43 0.34 11.71 -4.50
N ILE A 44 1.48 12.32 -4.85
CA ILE A 44 1.81 13.70 -4.49
C ILE A 44 1.87 14.50 -5.78
N ALA A 45 0.97 15.48 -5.92
CA ALA A 45 0.84 16.31 -7.10
C ALA A 45 2.13 17.08 -7.40
N ASN A 46 2.53 17.13 -8.69
CA ASN A 46 3.75 17.79 -9.16
C ASN A 46 5.03 17.34 -8.43
N ALA A 47 4.99 16.17 -7.78
CA ALA A 47 6.10 15.63 -6.96
C ALA A 47 6.65 16.68 -5.98
N GLN A 48 5.77 17.47 -5.34
CA GLN A 48 6.18 18.47 -4.35
C GLN A 48 5.08 18.69 -3.31
N PHE A 49 5.47 19.14 -2.13
CA PHE A 49 4.56 19.56 -1.06
C PHE A 49 5.21 20.61 -0.17
N GLU A 50 4.37 21.36 0.55
CA GLU A 50 4.84 22.34 1.51
C GLU A 50 5.04 21.70 2.89
N LEU A 51 6.19 21.96 3.52
CA LEU A 51 6.50 21.54 4.89
C LEU A 51 7.00 22.76 5.67
N GLY A 52 6.14 23.34 6.48
CA GLY A 52 6.37 24.64 7.09
C GLY A 52 6.49 25.72 6.01
N GLU A 53 7.58 26.45 5.98
CA GLU A 53 7.85 27.51 5.00
C GLU A 53 8.67 27.02 3.79
N ARG A 54 8.88 25.72 3.65
CA ARG A 54 9.73 25.12 2.61
C ARG A 54 8.92 24.28 1.65
N THR A 55 9.22 24.40 0.37
CA THR A 55 8.74 23.47 -0.65
C THR A 55 9.70 22.29 -0.74
N ILE A 56 9.21 21.09 -0.50
CA ILE A 56 9.96 19.84 -0.63
C ILE A 56 9.74 19.29 -2.04
N GLN A 57 10.81 19.16 -2.79
CA GLN A 57 10.79 18.60 -4.13
C GLN A 57 11.14 17.12 -4.10
N LEU A 58 10.26 16.30 -4.69
CA LEU A 58 10.39 14.85 -4.76
C LEU A 58 10.81 14.39 -6.17
N VAL A 59 11.15 13.11 -6.27
CA VAL A 59 11.42 12.46 -7.56
C VAL A 59 10.10 11.99 -8.18
N ALA A 60 9.73 12.55 -9.33
CA ALA A 60 8.56 12.12 -10.08
C ALA A 60 8.76 10.74 -10.71
N ASN A 61 7.72 9.91 -10.72
CA ASN A 61 7.72 8.58 -11.34
C ASN A 61 6.43 8.25 -12.11
N GLN A 62 5.44 9.14 -12.08
CA GLN A 62 4.21 9.03 -12.86
C GLN A 62 3.87 10.42 -13.47
N GLY A 63 4.27 10.65 -14.72
CA GLY A 63 4.20 11.98 -15.32
C GLY A 63 4.98 12.99 -14.46
N ASN A 64 4.34 14.06 -14.04
CA ASN A 64 4.91 15.07 -13.15
C ASN A 64 4.71 14.74 -11.66
N HIS A 65 3.97 13.69 -11.33
CA HIS A 65 3.61 13.32 -9.97
C HIS A 65 4.54 12.29 -9.39
N GLN A 66 4.59 12.21 -8.06
CA GLN A 66 5.16 11.05 -7.40
C GLN A 66 4.03 10.10 -7.00
N LEU A 67 4.18 8.81 -7.32
CA LEU A 67 3.29 7.72 -6.92
C LEU A 67 4.04 6.75 -6.04
N HIS A 68 3.42 6.37 -4.92
CA HIS A 68 3.85 5.28 -4.04
C HIS A 68 5.32 5.37 -3.57
N GLY A 69 5.79 6.60 -3.29
CA GLY A 69 7.14 6.83 -2.74
C GLY A 69 8.26 6.93 -3.78
N GLY A 70 7.92 6.97 -5.09
CA GLY A 70 8.88 7.21 -6.15
C GLY A 70 9.38 5.96 -6.88
N LYS A 71 10.42 6.11 -7.70
CA LYS A 71 10.97 5.04 -8.55
C LYS A 71 11.54 3.88 -7.74
N GLU A 72 12.17 4.19 -6.62
CA GLU A 72 12.78 3.25 -5.68
C GLU A 72 12.03 3.31 -4.34
N GLY A 73 10.69 3.21 -4.39
CA GLY A 73 9.84 3.17 -3.21
C GLY A 73 10.05 1.92 -2.34
N PHE A 74 9.35 1.85 -1.23
CA PHE A 74 9.50 0.76 -0.26
C PHE A 74 9.15 -0.62 -0.84
N ASP A 75 8.33 -0.67 -1.87
CA ASP A 75 7.99 -1.87 -2.66
C ASP A 75 9.20 -2.47 -3.41
N LYS A 76 10.18 -1.63 -3.80
CA LYS A 76 11.40 -2.03 -4.52
C LYS A 76 12.58 -2.34 -3.59
N ARG A 77 12.44 -2.05 -2.31
CA ARG A 77 13.54 -2.17 -1.33
C ARG A 77 13.54 -3.54 -0.65
N ARG A 78 14.74 -3.99 -0.29
CA ARG A 78 14.90 -5.17 0.54
C ARG A 78 14.67 -4.80 2.00
N TRP A 79 13.63 -5.36 2.59
CA TRP A 79 13.37 -5.29 4.02
C TRP A 79 14.17 -6.35 4.77
N LYS A 80 14.67 -5.99 5.92
CA LYS A 80 15.36 -6.93 6.83
C LYS A 80 14.31 -7.64 7.69
N VAL A 81 14.42 -8.96 7.82
CA VAL A 81 13.65 -9.72 8.81
C VAL A 81 14.29 -9.48 10.16
N GLU A 82 13.58 -8.85 11.07
CA GLU A 82 14.04 -8.60 12.45
C GLU A 82 13.64 -9.73 13.39
N GLU A 83 12.43 -10.24 13.24
CA GLU A 83 11.89 -11.29 14.08
C GLU A 83 10.85 -12.10 13.31
N CYS A 84 10.78 -13.40 13.61
CA CYS A 84 9.80 -14.32 13.04
C CYS A 84 9.33 -15.28 14.13
N GLY A 85 8.03 -15.28 14.39
CA GLY A 85 7.34 -16.21 15.31
C GLY A 85 6.51 -17.24 14.57
N GLN A 86 5.68 -17.99 15.31
CA GLN A 86 4.78 -18.99 14.70
C GLN A 86 3.68 -18.35 13.87
N ASN A 87 3.21 -17.18 14.28
CA ASN A 87 2.06 -16.48 13.68
C ASN A 87 2.33 -15.03 13.31
N PHE A 88 3.59 -14.57 13.41
CA PHE A 88 3.95 -13.22 13.04
C PHE A 88 5.33 -13.14 12.39
N VAL A 89 5.55 -12.06 11.66
CA VAL A 89 6.86 -11.65 11.15
C VAL A 89 6.99 -10.14 11.22
N ARG A 90 8.17 -9.68 11.69
CA ARG A 90 8.56 -8.27 11.76
C ARG A 90 9.65 -7.98 10.75
N PHE A 91 9.43 -6.97 9.94
CA PHE A 91 10.42 -6.46 8.98
C PHE A 91 10.79 -5.02 9.30
N SER A 92 12.02 -4.63 8.99
CA SER A 92 12.46 -3.23 9.05
C SER A 92 13.07 -2.76 7.74
N LEU A 93 13.03 -1.45 7.54
CA LEU A 93 13.65 -0.75 6.41
C LEU A 93 14.17 0.60 6.88
N VAL A 94 15.39 0.96 6.45
CA VAL A 94 15.94 2.31 6.62
C VAL A 94 15.84 3.04 5.27
N SER A 95 15.22 4.20 5.30
CA SER A 95 15.11 5.13 4.18
C SER A 95 15.93 6.39 4.55
N PRO A 96 17.07 6.65 3.89
CA PRO A 96 17.97 7.73 4.27
C PRO A 96 17.40 9.10 3.95
N ASP A 97 18.00 10.14 4.55
CA ASP A 97 17.71 11.54 4.23
C ASP A 97 17.92 11.79 2.72
N GLY A 98 16.95 12.42 2.04
CA GLY A 98 16.96 12.66 0.61
C GLY A 98 16.45 11.48 -0.24
N ASP A 99 16.06 10.36 0.35
CA ASP A 99 15.50 9.21 -0.38
C ASP A 99 14.25 9.61 -1.16
N GLN A 100 14.27 9.48 -2.50
CA GLN A 100 13.24 9.93 -3.44
C GLN A 100 12.84 11.42 -3.29
N GLY A 101 13.70 12.22 -2.68
CA GLY A 101 13.51 13.63 -2.38
C GLY A 101 12.93 13.91 -0.98
N PHE A 102 12.56 12.91 -0.21
CA PHE A 102 12.05 13.10 1.15
C PHE A 102 13.19 13.40 2.14
N GLU A 103 12.98 14.40 2.98
CA GLU A 103 13.91 14.73 4.08
C GLU A 103 13.78 13.74 5.24
N GLY A 104 14.84 13.66 6.03
CA GLY A 104 14.95 12.84 7.23
C GLY A 104 15.31 11.38 6.97
N ASN A 105 16.10 10.82 7.89
CA ASN A 105 16.29 9.39 7.97
C ASN A 105 15.04 8.79 8.60
N VAL A 106 14.40 7.86 7.90
CA VAL A 106 13.24 7.14 8.42
C VAL A 106 13.60 5.68 8.66
N GLN A 107 13.35 5.20 9.87
CA GLN A 107 13.32 3.77 10.18
C GLN A 107 11.86 3.33 10.18
N ALA A 108 11.49 2.48 9.23
CA ALA A 108 10.15 1.92 9.13
C ALA A 108 10.13 0.45 9.54
N THR A 109 9.07 0.03 10.19
CA THR A 109 8.81 -1.36 10.57
C THR A 109 7.43 -1.75 10.10
N VAL A 110 7.26 -2.99 9.63
CA VAL A 110 5.98 -3.60 9.38
C VAL A 110 5.90 -4.95 10.08
N ILE A 111 4.77 -5.20 10.73
CA ILE A 111 4.49 -6.45 11.43
C ILE A 111 3.23 -7.06 10.81
N TYR A 112 3.36 -8.29 10.35
CA TYR A 112 2.23 -9.10 9.91
C TYR A 112 1.95 -10.15 10.97
N THR A 113 0.73 -10.20 11.48
CA THR A 113 0.30 -11.16 12.49
C THR A 113 -0.96 -11.89 12.02
N LEU A 114 -0.89 -13.22 11.99
CA LEU A 114 -2.07 -14.07 11.84
C LEU A 114 -2.66 -14.29 13.23
N THR A 115 -3.92 -13.89 13.43
CA THR A 115 -4.58 -14.01 14.73
C THR A 115 -5.40 -15.30 14.83
N ASP A 116 -5.71 -15.72 16.05
CA ASP A 116 -6.59 -16.88 16.30
C ASP A 116 -8.05 -16.64 15.88
N GLU A 117 -8.39 -15.38 15.57
CA GLU A 117 -9.71 -14.94 15.10
C GLU A 117 -9.83 -14.95 13.57
N ASN A 118 -8.96 -15.67 12.86
CA ASN A 118 -8.89 -15.71 11.39
C ASN A 118 -8.70 -14.34 10.74
N SER A 119 -7.91 -13.49 11.36
CA SER A 119 -7.58 -12.16 10.84
C SER A 119 -6.09 -12.03 10.57
N VAL A 120 -5.73 -11.25 9.57
CA VAL A 120 -4.36 -10.78 9.37
C VAL A 120 -4.27 -9.33 9.81
N LYS A 121 -3.48 -9.08 10.84
CA LYS A 121 -3.18 -7.73 11.33
C LYS A 121 -1.89 -7.23 10.70
N ILE A 122 -1.93 -6.04 10.12
CA ILE A 122 -0.76 -5.38 9.54
C ILE A 122 -0.53 -4.09 10.32
N GLU A 123 0.61 -3.98 10.99
CA GLU A 123 0.97 -2.81 11.80
C GLU A 123 2.20 -2.15 11.20
N TYR A 124 2.14 -0.84 11.07
CA TYR A 124 3.27 -0.01 10.63
C TYR A 124 3.72 0.90 11.76
N GLU A 125 5.02 0.94 11.99
CA GLU A 125 5.67 1.87 12.90
C GLU A 125 6.77 2.59 12.13
N ALA A 126 6.97 3.88 12.40
CA ALA A 126 8.06 4.61 11.78
C ALA A 126 8.55 5.74 12.68
N GLU A 127 9.86 5.94 12.66
CA GLU A 127 10.54 7.03 13.33
C GLU A 127 11.38 7.81 12.33
N SER A 128 11.41 9.14 12.50
CA SER A 128 12.21 10.03 11.68
C SER A 128 13.01 10.98 12.55
N ASN A 129 14.22 11.33 12.11
CA ASN A 129 15.07 12.33 12.78
C ASN A 129 14.81 13.77 12.33
N LYS A 130 13.89 13.98 11.37
CA LYS A 130 13.41 15.28 10.88
C LYS A 130 11.91 15.20 10.57
N ASP A 131 11.27 16.34 10.49
CA ASP A 131 9.93 16.43 9.93
C ASP A 131 9.92 15.93 8.48
N THR A 132 8.98 15.05 8.15
CA THR A 132 8.86 14.44 6.83
C THR A 132 7.42 13.99 6.57
N ALA A 133 7.05 13.83 5.30
CA ALA A 133 5.78 13.22 4.94
C ALA A 133 5.89 11.68 4.98
N LEU A 134 4.96 11.05 5.67
CA LEU A 134 4.89 9.60 5.81
C LEU A 134 3.44 9.11 5.71
N ASN A 135 3.21 8.14 4.84
CA ASN A 135 1.95 7.45 4.69
C ASN A 135 2.22 6.03 4.19
N LEU A 136 2.06 5.03 5.06
CA LEU A 136 2.37 3.64 4.76
C LEU A 136 1.10 2.83 4.53
N THR A 137 1.15 1.89 3.59
CA THR A 137 0.02 0.99 3.31
C THR A 137 0.50 -0.36 2.78
N ASN A 138 -0.39 -1.36 2.81
CA ASN A 138 -0.25 -2.59 2.05
C ASN A 138 -1.13 -2.53 0.80
N HIS A 139 -0.59 -2.95 -0.33
CA HIS A 139 -1.26 -2.90 -1.63
C HIS A 139 -1.80 -4.29 -2.03
N ALA A 140 -2.50 -4.96 -1.11
CA ALA A 140 -3.14 -6.24 -1.38
C ALA A 140 -4.32 -6.09 -2.35
N TYR A 141 -4.45 -7.03 -3.27
CA TYR A 141 -5.62 -7.18 -4.15
C TYR A 141 -6.34 -8.45 -3.77
N PHE A 142 -7.59 -8.35 -3.34
CA PHE A 142 -8.38 -9.49 -2.93
C PHE A 142 -9.31 -9.99 -4.02
N ASN A 143 -9.37 -11.32 -4.17
CA ASN A 143 -10.37 -12.02 -4.97
C ASN A 143 -10.88 -13.25 -4.18
N LEU A 144 -12.08 -13.13 -3.60
CA LEU A 144 -12.67 -14.16 -2.74
C LEU A 144 -13.20 -15.36 -3.54
N GLU A 145 -13.32 -15.25 -4.88
CA GLU A 145 -13.75 -16.32 -5.76
C GLU A 145 -12.63 -17.32 -6.15
N ASN A 146 -11.41 -17.05 -5.84
CA ASN A 146 -10.17 -17.80 -6.08
C ASN A 146 -9.21 -17.03 -7.00
N ALA A 147 -8.24 -16.39 -6.38
CA ALA A 147 -7.26 -15.57 -7.08
C ALA A 147 -6.32 -16.37 -8.01
N GLU A 148 -6.04 -17.64 -7.69
CA GLU A 148 -5.16 -18.51 -8.52
C GLU A 148 -5.83 -18.90 -9.85
N GLN A 149 -7.14 -18.99 -9.90
CA GLN A 149 -7.88 -19.43 -11.09
C GLN A 149 -8.26 -18.27 -12.02
N GLY A 150 -7.87 -17.04 -11.68
CA GLY A 150 -8.20 -15.87 -12.50
C GLY A 150 -9.69 -15.57 -12.60
N SER A 151 -10.46 -15.95 -11.57
CA SER A 151 -11.89 -15.70 -11.50
C SER A 151 -12.21 -14.21 -11.45
N ASP A 152 -13.42 -13.87 -11.83
CA ASP A 152 -13.93 -12.50 -11.91
C ASP A 152 -14.37 -11.98 -10.54
N VAL A 153 -14.10 -10.74 -10.22
CA VAL A 153 -14.53 -10.08 -8.97
C VAL A 153 -15.93 -9.46 -9.05
N ARG A 154 -16.58 -9.45 -10.22
CA ARG A 154 -17.88 -8.81 -10.41
C ARG A 154 -19.02 -9.45 -9.63
N ASN A 155 -18.84 -10.69 -9.16
CA ASN A 155 -19.81 -11.37 -8.29
C ASN A 155 -19.63 -11.03 -6.81
N HIS A 156 -18.60 -10.24 -6.45
CA HIS A 156 -18.41 -9.79 -5.08
C HIS A 156 -19.48 -8.77 -4.69
N THR A 157 -19.83 -8.79 -3.41
CA THR A 157 -20.64 -7.74 -2.80
C THR A 157 -19.72 -6.85 -1.98
N LEU A 158 -19.73 -5.55 -2.23
CA LEU A 158 -19.01 -4.55 -1.48
C LEU A 158 -19.98 -3.70 -0.66
N ARG A 159 -19.71 -3.54 0.62
CA ARG A 159 -20.40 -2.60 1.49
C ARG A 159 -19.36 -1.72 2.19
N LEU A 160 -19.56 -0.41 2.11
CA LEU A 160 -18.72 0.59 2.77
C LEU A 160 -19.58 1.41 3.74
N ASN A 161 -19.08 1.60 4.95
CA ASN A 161 -19.66 2.54 5.91
C ASN A 161 -19.00 3.92 5.73
N ALA A 162 -19.30 4.57 4.61
CA ALA A 162 -18.72 5.85 4.23
C ALA A 162 -19.78 6.72 3.54
N ASP A 163 -20.03 7.91 4.07
CA ASP A 163 -20.98 8.87 3.52
C ASP A 163 -20.35 9.77 2.45
N PHE A 164 -19.01 9.82 2.41
CA PHE A 164 -18.26 10.74 1.55
C PHE A 164 -17.10 10.03 0.86
N TYR A 165 -16.74 10.51 -0.31
CA TYR A 165 -15.52 10.13 -1.03
C TYR A 165 -14.70 11.36 -1.41
N LEU A 166 -13.42 11.17 -1.67
CA LEU A 166 -12.51 12.19 -2.15
C LEU A 166 -12.44 12.14 -3.68
N PRO A 167 -13.02 13.11 -4.41
CA PRO A 167 -12.96 13.15 -5.85
C PRO A 167 -11.54 13.40 -6.35
N VAL A 168 -11.20 12.77 -7.46
CA VAL A 168 -9.92 12.96 -8.14
C VAL A 168 -10.15 13.36 -9.60
N ASP A 169 -9.18 14.01 -10.20
CA ASP A 169 -9.15 14.31 -11.63
C ASP A 169 -8.71 13.11 -12.48
N GLY A 170 -8.53 13.34 -13.80
CA GLY A 170 -8.09 12.30 -14.74
C GLY A 170 -6.67 11.77 -14.49
N GLU A 171 -5.86 12.44 -13.69
CA GLU A 171 -4.52 12.02 -13.28
C GLU A 171 -4.51 11.36 -11.90
N GLY A 172 -5.69 11.27 -11.24
CA GLY A 172 -5.86 10.67 -9.91
C GLY A 172 -5.44 11.59 -8.77
N ILE A 173 -5.40 12.91 -9.01
CA ILE A 173 -5.07 13.92 -8.01
C ILE A 173 -6.37 14.45 -7.38
N PRO A 174 -6.47 14.53 -6.03
CA PRO A 174 -7.60 15.19 -5.39
C PRO A 174 -7.81 16.62 -5.88
N ASN A 175 -9.02 16.93 -6.36
CA ASN A 175 -9.29 18.18 -7.04
C ASN A 175 -10.44 18.99 -6.45
N SER A 176 -11.08 18.48 -5.42
CA SER A 176 -12.19 19.17 -4.76
C SER A 176 -12.39 18.67 -3.32
N PRO A 177 -13.20 19.36 -2.51
CA PRO A 177 -13.62 18.85 -1.21
C PRO A 177 -14.33 17.51 -1.31
N LEU A 178 -14.44 16.81 -0.19
CA LEU A 178 -15.21 15.58 -0.07
C LEU A 178 -16.63 15.76 -0.64
N LYS A 179 -17.09 14.78 -1.42
CA LYS A 179 -18.44 14.70 -1.98
C LYS A 179 -19.23 13.57 -1.36
N HIS A 180 -20.53 13.79 -1.21
CA HIS A 180 -21.45 12.77 -0.71
C HIS A 180 -21.57 11.61 -1.72
N VAL A 181 -21.61 10.37 -1.23
CA VAL A 181 -21.71 9.17 -2.09
C VAL A 181 -23.08 8.98 -2.69
N VAL A 182 -24.13 9.47 -2.03
CA VAL A 182 -25.54 9.26 -2.41
C VAL A 182 -25.79 9.63 -3.87
N ASN A 183 -26.43 8.72 -4.60
CA ASN A 183 -26.73 8.80 -6.04
C ASN A 183 -25.48 8.89 -6.94
N THR A 184 -24.34 8.37 -6.49
CA THR A 184 -23.13 8.23 -7.30
C THR A 184 -22.73 6.77 -7.45
N SER A 185 -21.75 6.46 -8.31
CA SER A 185 -21.15 5.12 -8.42
C SER A 185 -20.32 4.69 -7.20
N PHE A 186 -20.19 5.53 -6.17
CA PHE A 186 -19.50 5.27 -4.92
C PHE A 186 -20.45 4.99 -3.74
N ASP A 187 -21.73 4.87 -4.00
CA ASP A 187 -22.77 4.53 -3.01
C ASP A 187 -22.89 3.00 -2.90
N PHE A 188 -22.04 2.41 -2.05
CA PHE A 188 -21.94 0.96 -1.84
C PHE A 188 -22.67 0.49 -0.56
#